data_bf1adf4bea7f7fa8fa2b07fda3f5981e
#
_entry.id   bf1adf4bea7f7fa8fa2b07fda3f5981e
#
_cell.length_a   1.000
_cell.length_b   1.000
_cell.length_c   1.000
_cell.angle_alpha   90.00
_cell.angle_beta   90.00
_cell.angle_gamma   90.00
#
_symmetry.space_group_name_H-M   'P 1'
#
loop_
_entity.id
_entity.type
_entity.pdbx_description
1 polymer ?
#
loop_
_entity_poly.entity_id
_entity_poly.type
_entity_poly.pdbx_seq_one_letter_code
_entity_poly.pdbx_strand_id
1 'polypeptide(L)'
;NLIGLYSNSESITKTFINDRFGSNSNTFLKCNPVSGAGPGTNSFPNLSFLGQNISSYNSSYELKSPSGWGDLVNLCDTLSNHTSFIDQILDVDKALWMLALDNVLVNLDSYIGGFKQNYYLYRMDNGRFASIIWDLNESFGQFPMISSAMGPGSILPSTNSKIQMTHT
;
A
#
# COMPACT_ATOMS: atom_id res chain seq x y z
N ASN A 1 32.74 -8.49 -20.44
CA ASN A 1 32.86 -7.81 -19.16
C ASN A 1 31.57 -8.07 -18.36
N LEU A 2 31.67 -8.68 -17.19
CA LEU A 2 30.57 -8.80 -16.24
C LEU A 2 30.35 -7.43 -15.59
N ILE A 3 29.16 -6.83 -15.81
CA ILE A 3 28.89 -5.48 -15.30
C ILE A 3 28.25 -5.55 -13.91
N GLY A 4 27.60 -6.67 -13.55
CA GLY A 4 26.96 -6.89 -12.25
C GLY A 4 25.73 -7.79 -12.33
N LEU A 5 25.11 -8.01 -11.18
CA LEU A 5 23.78 -8.64 -11.05
C LEU A 5 22.73 -7.52 -10.91
N TYR A 6 21.67 -7.63 -11.67
CA TYR A 6 20.57 -6.68 -11.64
C TYR A 6 19.26 -7.43 -11.38
N SER A 7 18.43 -6.90 -10.50
CA SER A 7 17.04 -7.34 -10.37
C SER A 7 16.23 -6.80 -11.54
N ASN A 8 15.39 -7.65 -12.14
CA ASN A 8 14.42 -7.24 -13.15
C ASN A 8 13.02 -7.41 -12.56
N SER A 9 12.37 -6.31 -12.23
CA SER A 9 11.00 -6.30 -11.73
C SER A 9 10.09 -5.52 -12.68
N GLU A 10 8.89 -6.04 -12.90
CA GLU A 10 7.90 -5.38 -13.75
C GLU A 10 7.34 -4.13 -13.04
N SER A 11 7.38 -2.99 -13.71
CA SER A 11 6.79 -1.75 -13.18
C SER A 11 5.27 -1.80 -13.21
N ILE A 12 4.63 -1.33 -12.14
CA ILE A 12 3.16 -1.23 -12.07
C ILE A 12 2.69 -0.02 -12.90
N THR A 13 2.46 -0.28 -14.18
CA THR A 13 2.06 0.69 -15.19
C THR A 13 0.67 0.40 -15.74
N LYS A 14 0.14 1.26 -16.61
CA LYS A 14 -1.11 0.97 -17.33
C LYS A 14 -1.01 -0.29 -18.20
N THR A 15 0.18 -0.63 -18.72
CA THR A 15 0.42 -1.88 -19.44
C THR A 15 0.26 -3.07 -18.50
N PHE A 16 0.92 -3.04 -17.34
CA PHE A 16 0.75 -4.04 -16.30
C PHE A 16 -0.73 -4.24 -15.94
N ILE A 17 -1.46 -3.14 -15.71
CA ILE A 17 -2.88 -3.16 -15.36
C ILE A 17 -3.70 -3.82 -16.48
N ASN A 18 -3.47 -3.42 -17.74
CA ASN A 18 -4.17 -4.02 -18.88
C ASN A 18 -3.91 -5.52 -19.00
N ASP A 19 -2.67 -5.94 -18.83
CA ASP A 19 -2.27 -7.35 -18.99
C ASP A 19 -2.82 -8.26 -17.88
N ARG A 20 -3.00 -7.72 -16.68
CA ARG A 20 -3.48 -8.48 -15.50
C ARG A 20 -4.98 -8.39 -15.28
N PHE A 21 -5.62 -7.29 -15.68
CA PHE A 21 -7.03 -7.01 -15.40
C PHE A 21 -7.89 -6.88 -16.67
N GLY A 22 -7.28 -6.91 -17.86
CA GLY A 22 -7.98 -6.82 -19.14
C GLY A 22 -8.42 -5.41 -19.54
N SER A 23 -8.22 -4.42 -18.66
CA SER A 23 -8.57 -3.01 -18.88
C SER A 23 -7.65 -2.13 -18.06
N ASN A 24 -7.40 -0.89 -18.52
CA ASN A 24 -6.62 0.11 -17.81
C ASN A 24 -7.29 1.50 -17.79
N SER A 25 -8.60 1.53 -18.07
CA SER A 25 -9.38 2.76 -18.23
C SER A 25 -10.01 3.27 -16.93
N ASN A 26 -10.05 2.42 -15.89
CA ASN A 26 -10.70 2.73 -14.62
C ASN A 26 -9.74 3.42 -13.63
N THR A 27 -10.25 3.73 -12.44
CA THR A 27 -9.49 4.36 -11.37
C THR A 27 -8.24 3.55 -11.00
N PHE A 28 -7.10 4.21 -11.09
CA PHE A 28 -5.81 3.64 -10.78
C PHE A 28 -5.04 4.60 -9.86
N LEU A 29 -4.63 4.13 -8.70
CA LEU A 29 -4.00 4.91 -7.65
C LEU A 29 -2.68 4.28 -7.21
N LYS A 30 -1.65 5.09 -7.05
CA LYS A 30 -0.46 4.75 -6.28
C LYS A 30 -0.67 5.23 -4.84
N CYS A 31 -0.53 4.34 -3.90
CA CYS A 31 -0.77 4.57 -2.48
C CYS A 31 0.58 4.74 -1.77
N ASN A 32 1.11 5.94 -1.89
CA ASN A 32 2.35 6.40 -1.27
C ASN A 32 2.21 7.87 -0.90
N PRO A 33 2.79 8.33 0.22
CA PRO A 33 2.89 9.76 0.49
C PRO A 33 3.58 10.48 -0.67
N VAL A 34 2.94 11.51 -1.23
CA VAL A 34 3.44 12.22 -2.43
C VAL A 34 4.77 12.91 -2.15
N SER A 35 4.99 13.40 -0.94
CA SER A 35 6.24 13.99 -0.48
C SER A 35 7.30 12.97 -0.02
N GLY A 36 7.01 11.67 -0.15
CA GLY A 36 7.79 10.60 0.44
C GLY A 36 7.43 10.34 1.90
N ALA A 37 7.70 9.10 2.37
CA ALA A 37 7.53 8.71 3.75
C ALA A 37 8.81 9.00 4.54
N GLY A 38 8.68 9.44 5.79
CA GLY A 38 9.81 9.72 6.67
C GLY A 38 9.39 10.35 7.99
N PRO A 39 10.36 10.67 8.85
CA PRO A 39 10.08 11.38 10.11
C PRO A 39 9.34 12.68 9.86
N GLY A 40 8.20 12.88 10.54
CA GLY A 40 7.34 14.05 10.37
C GLY A 40 6.30 13.95 9.26
N THR A 41 6.26 12.86 8.50
CA THR A 41 5.15 12.59 7.57
C THR A 41 3.87 12.34 8.37
N ASN A 42 2.81 13.09 8.05
CA ASN A 42 1.49 12.95 8.66
C ASN A 42 0.42 12.50 7.67
N SER A 43 0.81 12.23 6.43
CA SER A 43 -0.08 11.87 5.34
C SER A 43 0.20 10.43 4.93
N PHE A 44 -0.66 9.51 5.38
CA PHE A 44 -0.51 8.09 5.11
C PHE A 44 -1.67 7.57 4.26
N PRO A 45 -1.41 6.73 3.24
CA PRO A 45 -2.46 6.10 2.45
C PRO A 45 -3.10 4.92 3.20
N ASN A 46 -3.70 5.20 4.36
CA ASN A 46 -4.26 4.23 5.29
C ASN A 46 -5.73 3.87 5.04
N LEU A 47 -6.31 4.39 3.96
CA LEU A 47 -7.71 4.21 3.57
C LEU A 47 -8.74 4.70 4.60
N SER A 48 -8.34 5.59 5.50
CA SER A 48 -9.27 6.25 6.42
C SER A 48 -10.15 7.26 5.68
N PHE A 49 -11.42 7.38 6.09
CA PHE A 49 -12.30 8.41 5.58
C PHE A 49 -11.96 9.77 6.16
N LEU A 50 -11.59 10.72 5.29
CA LEU A 50 -11.20 12.09 5.64
C LEU A 50 -12.25 13.12 5.21
N GLY A 51 -13.50 12.67 4.99
CA GLY A 51 -14.60 13.50 4.47
C GLY A 51 -14.64 13.48 2.94
N GLN A 52 -15.60 14.24 2.37
CA GLN A 52 -15.85 14.27 0.93
C GLN A 52 -14.88 15.18 0.15
N ASN A 53 -14.02 15.93 0.85
CA ASN A 53 -13.10 16.83 0.17
C ASN A 53 -11.88 16.07 -0.37
N ILE A 54 -11.78 16.02 -1.70
CA ILE A 54 -10.70 15.36 -2.43
C ILE A 54 -9.31 15.86 -1.99
N SER A 55 -9.18 17.16 -1.67
CA SER A 55 -7.90 17.73 -1.28
C SER A 55 -7.30 17.10 -0.01
N SER A 56 -8.12 16.47 0.82
CA SER A 56 -7.66 15.76 2.02
C SER A 56 -6.87 14.48 1.71
N TYR A 57 -6.94 13.98 0.47
CA TYR A 57 -6.31 12.73 0.03
C TYR A 57 -5.06 12.95 -0.82
N ASN A 58 -4.89 14.14 -1.43
CA ASN A 58 -3.82 14.43 -2.41
C ASN A 58 -2.41 14.22 -1.91
N SER A 59 -2.17 14.33 -0.61
CA SER A 59 -0.85 14.15 -0.01
C SER A 59 -0.49 12.68 0.22
N SER A 60 -1.50 11.80 0.25
CA SER A 60 -1.34 10.37 0.57
C SER A 60 -1.45 9.46 -0.64
N TYR A 61 -2.08 9.94 -1.71
CA TYR A 61 -2.37 9.14 -2.90
C TYR A 61 -1.99 9.89 -4.17
N GLU A 62 -1.48 9.18 -5.16
CA GLU A 62 -1.24 9.70 -6.50
C GLU A 62 -2.22 9.05 -7.48
N LEU A 63 -3.11 9.85 -8.09
CA LEU A 63 -4.02 9.36 -9.12
C LEU A 63 -3.26 9.16 -10.43
N LYS A 64 -3.24 7.93 -10.94
CA LYS A 64 -2.55 7.54 -12.19
C LYS A 64 -3.52 7.47 -13.37
N SER A 65 -4.83 7.50 -13.13
CA SER A 65 -5.90 7.61 -14.15
C SER A 65 -6.34 9.06 -14.32
N PRO A 66 -7.04 9.42 -15.41
CA PRO A 66 -7.51 10.80 -15.64
C PRO A 66 -8.53 11.29 -14.59
N SER A 67 -9.24 10.36 -13.96
CA SER A 67 -10.27 10.64 -12.93
C SER A 67 -10.35 9.44 -11.97
N GLY A 68 -11.07 9.61 -10.81
CA GLY A 68 -11.29 8.52 -9.87
C GLY A 68 -11.17 8.89 -8.40
N TRP A 69 -10.95 10.16 -8.05
CA TRP A 69 -10.89 10.58 -6.64
C TRP A 69 -12.19 10.25 -5.87
N GLY A 70 -13.36 10.36 -6.53
CA GLY A 70 -14.64 10.00 -5.92
C GLY A 70 -14.74 8.50 -5.58
N ASP A 71 -14.14 7.65 -6.41
CA ASP A 71 -14.07 6.20 -6.14
C ASP A 71 -13.21 5.91 -4.89
N LEU A 72 -12.07 6.61 -4.73
CA LEU A 72 -11.24 6.48 -3.52
C LEU A 72 -11.99 6.94 -2.28
N VAL A 73 -12.67 8.10 -2.34
CA VAL A 73 -13.46 8.62 -1.22
C VAL A 73 -14.54 7.61 -0.83
N ASN A 74 -15.25 7.03 -1.82
CA ASN A 74 -16.26 6.01 -1.58
C ASN A 74 -15.69 4.73 -0.95
N LEU A 75 -14.51 4.28 -1.39
CA LEU A 75 -13.81 3.14 -0.76
C LEU A 75 -13.48 3.43 0.71
N CYS A 76 -12.89 4.60 0.99
CA CYS A 76 -12.53 5.02 2.35
C CYS A 76 -13.78 5.16 3.25
N ASP A 77 -14.87 5.72 2.72
CA ASP A 77 -16.13 5.85 3.44
C ASP A 77 -16.74 4.47 3.75
N THR A 78 -16.76 3.58 2.76
CA THR A 78 -17.27 2.22 2.95
C THR A 78 -16.46 1.46 3.99
N LEU A 79 -15.14 1.54 3.96
CA LEU A 79 -14.26 0.92 4.94
C LEU A 79 -14.46 1.47 6.37
N SER A 80 -14.76 2.76 6.48
CA SER A 80 -14.88 3.42 7.80
C SER A 80 -16.29 3.34 8.38
N ASN A 81 -17.32 3.48 7.54
CA ASN A 81 -18.68 3.74 8.00
C ASN A 81 -19.70 2.67 7.55
N HIS A 82 -19.38 1.89 6.50
CA HIS A 82 -20.33 1.00 5.84
C HIS A 82 -19.74 -0.39 5.56
N THR A 83 -18.99 -0.95 6.50
CA THR A 83 -18.21 -2.19 6.33
C THR A 83 -18.99 -3.41 5.86
N SER A 84 -20.31 -3.46 6.11
CA SER A 84 -21.20 -4.51 5.59
C SER A 84 -21.33 -4.53 4.07
N PHE A 85 -20.91 -3.48 3.39
CA PHE A 85 -20.95 -3.36 1.92
C PHE A 85 -19.55 -3.44 1.27
N ILE A 86 -18.52 -3.79 2.05
CA ILE A 86 -17.13 -3.74 1.57
C ILE A 86 -16.87 -4.66 0.39
N ASP A 87 -17.52 -5.81 0.32
CA ASP A 87 -17.41 -6.79 -0.75
C ASP A 87 -17.94 -6.28 -2.11
N GLN A 88 -18.73 -5.21 -2.10
CA GLN A 88 -19.22 -4.56 -3.32
C GLN A 88 -18.20 -3.56 -3.89
N ILE A 89 -17.28 -3.05 -3.07
CA ILE A 89 -16.33 -1.99 -3.42
C ILE A 89 -14.88 -2.50 -3.47
N LEU A 90 -14.55 -3.50 -2.67
CA LEU A 90 -13.21 -4.07 -2.56
C LEU A 90 -13.23 -5.56 -2.91
N ASP A 91 -12.24 -6.00 -3.66
CA ASP A 91 -11.92 -7.42 -3.76
C ASP A 91 -11.24 -7.86 -2.47
N VAL A 92 -12.06 -8.32 -1.52
CA VAL A 92 -11.61 -8.66 -0.17
C VAL A 92 -10.57 -9.79 -0.20
N ASP A 93 -10.72 -10.75 -1.12
CA ASP A 93 -9.76 -11.85 -1.26
C ASP A 93 -8.37 -11.32 -1.64
N LYS A 94 -8.27 -10.45 -2.66
CA LYS A 94 -6.99 -9.82 -3.04
C LYS A 94 -6.40 -8.96 -1.93
N ALA A 95 -7.24 -8.25 -1.18
CA ALA A 95 -6.79 -7.45 -0.04
C ALA A 95 -6.22 -8.33 1.08
N LEU A 96 -6.88 -9.45 1.39
CA LEU A 96 -6.39 -10.42 2.37
C LEU A 96 -5.08 -11.10 1.91
N TRP A 97 -4.95 -11.41 0.62
CA TRP A 97 -3.70 -11.94 0.07
C TRP A 97 -2.55 -10.93 0.18
N MET A 98 -2.80 -9.64 -0.08
CA MET A 98 -1.79 -8.59 0.12
C MET A 98 -1.34 -8.57 1.58
N LEU A 99 -2.27 -8.50 2.53
CA LEU A 99 -1.95 -8.48 3.95
C LEU A 99 -1.21 -9.75 4.41
N ALA A 100 -1.61 -10.91 3.90
CA ALA A 100 -0.96 -12.19 4.23
C ALA A 100 0.49 -12.22 3.72
N LEU A 101 0.74 -11.77 2.48
CA LEU A 101 2.07 -11.72 1.89
C LEU A 101 2.96 -10.73 2.62
N ASP A 102 2.48 -9.52 2.92
CA ASP A 102 3.24 -8.54 3.70
C ASP A 102 3.65 -9.09 5.07
N ASN A 103 2.73 -9.83 5.75
CA ASN A 103 3.03 -10.47 7.02
C ASN A 103 4.07 -11.60 6.88
N VAL A 104 3.90 -12.52 5.92
CA VAL A 104 4.82 -13.64 5.71
C VAL A 104 6.21 -13.15 5.32
N LEU A 105 6.27 -12.10 4.50
CA LEU A 105 7.53 -11.49 4.08
C LEU A 105 8.12 -10.53 5.12
N VAL A 106 7.44 -10.30 6.24
CA VAL A 106 7.83 -9.29 7.25
C VAL A 106 8.14 -7.95 6.58
N ASN A 107 7.24 -7.52 5.69
CA ASN A 107 7.38 -6.27 4.93
C ASN A 107 6.77 -5.12 5.74
N LEU A 108 7.56 -4.51 6.62
CA LEU A 108 7.09 -3.42 7.47
C LEU A 108 7.12 -2.05 6.78
N ASP A 109 7.62 -1.98 5.55
CA ASP A 109 7.53 -0.80 4.67
C ASP A 109 6.31 -0.86 3.75
N SER A 110 5.23 -1.49 4.21
CA SER A 110 4.00 -1.70 3.46
C SER A 110 2.76 -1.16 4.18
N TYR A 111 1.57 -1.56 3.71
CA TYR A 111 0.30 -1.22 4.35
C TYR A 111 0.22 -1.64 5.82
N ILE A 112 0.83 -2.76 6.20
CA ILE A 112 0.84 -3.24 7.60
C ILE A 112 1.81 -2.46 8.49
N GLY A 113 2.77 -1.75 7.90
CA GLY A 113 3.80 -1.00 8.63
C GLY A 113 3.36 0.39 9.09
N GLY A 114 4.32 1.18 9.53
CA GLY A 114 4.08 2.51 10.13
C GLY A 114 3.57 3.55 9.14
N PHE A 115 4.01 3.50 7.88
CA PHE A 115 3.69 4.49 6.86
C PHE A 115 2.49 4.12 5.98
N LYS A 116 1.97 2.89 6.10
CA LYS A 116 0.79 2.43 5.35
C LYS A 116 0.91 2.60 3.84
N GLN A 117 2.09 2.36 3.28
CA GLN A 117 2.46 2.69 1.90
C GLN A 117 2.77 1.46 1.04
N ASN A 118 3.37 1.71 -0.15
CA ASN A 118 3.94 0.69 -1.05
C ASN A 118 2.91 -0.31 -1.58
N TYR A 119 1.77 0.21 -2.02
CA TYR A 119 0.78 -0.57 -2.75
C TYR A 119 0.08 0.27 -3.81
N TYR A 120 -0.64 -0.40 -4.71
CA TYR A 120 -1.53 0.26 -5.67
C TYR A 120 -2.95 -0.25 -5.49
N LEU A 121 -3.91 0.55 -5.96
CA LEU A 121 -5.31 0.20 -6.07
C LEU A 121 -5.75 0.38 -7.51
N TYR A 122 -6.39 -0.63 -8.08
CA TYR A 122 -7.03 -0.55 -9.38
C TYR A 122 -8.49 -0.97 -9.28
N ARG A 123 -9.40 -0.12 -9.77
CA ARG A 123 -10.82 -0.43 -9.84
C ARG A 123 -11.10 -1.26 -11.08
N MET A 124 -11.43 -2.53 -10.88
CA MET A 124 -11.74 -3.47 -11.96
C MET A 124 -13.08 -3.13 -12.64
N ASP A 125 -13.36 -3.73 -13.78
CA ASP A 125 -14.60 -3.53 -14.55
C ASP A 125 -15.86 -3.96 -13.77
N ASN A 126 -15.72 -4.85 -12.78
CA ASN A 126 -16.81 -5.23 -11.88
C ASN A 126 -17.09 -4.21 -10.76
N GLY A 127 -16.40 -3.06 -10.78
CA GLY A 127 -16.59 -1.96 -9.83
C GLY A 127 -15.81 -2.08 -8.52
N ARG A 128 -15.10 -3.22 -8.27
CA ARG A 128 -14.34 -3.44 -7.04
C ARG A 128 -12.88 -3.06 -7.21
N PHE A 129 -12.28 -2.53 -6.15
CA PHE A 129 -10.85 -2.29 -6.10
C PHE A 129 -10.07 -3.57 -5.85
N ALA A 130 -9.03 -3.81 -6.65
CA ALA A 130 -7.99 -4.78 -6.40
C ALA A 130 -6.77 -4.07 -5.80
N SER A 131 -6.21 -4.63 -4.73
CA SER A 131 -4.92 -4.20 -4.19
C SER A 131 -3.79 -4.91 -4.93
N ILE A 132 -2.69 -4.19 -5.13
CA ILE A 132 -1.50 -4.69 -5.83
C ILE A 132 -0.29 -4.34 -4.97
N ILE A 133 0.48 -5.35 -4.59
CA ILE A 133 1.72 -5.19 -3.83
C ILE A 133 2.78 -4.53 -4.71
N TRP A 134 3.55 -3.64 -4.11
CA TRP A 134 4.68 -3.00 -4.76
C TRP A 134 5.81 -2.77 -3.74
N ASP A 135 7.05 -2.70 -4.25
CA ASP A 135 8.25 -2.32 -3.50
C ASP A 135 8.57 -3.23 -2.30
N LEU A 136 8.92 -4.47 -2.60
CA LEU A 136 9.27 -5.48 -1.59
C LEU A 136 10.75 -5.45 -1.17
N ASN A 137 11.48 -4.38 -1.51
CA ASN A 137 12.93 -4.28 -1.26
C ASN A 137 13.30 -4.27 0.24
N GLU A 138 12.39 -3.80 1.10
CA GLU A 138 12.55 -3.76 2.56
C GLU A 138 11.87 -4.94 3.28
N SER A 139 11.57 -6.02 2.54
CA SER A 139 11.03 -7.27 3.12
C SER A 139 12.04 -7.99 3.99
N PHE A 140 11.60 -9.04 4.66
CA PHE A 140 12.41 -9.86 5.59
C PHE A 140 12.94 -9.07 6.78
N GLY A 141 12.18 -8.07 7.23
CA GLY A 141 12.54 -7.24 8.37
C GLY A 141 13.72 -6.30 8.10
N GLN A 142 14.02 -6.00 6.83
CA GLN A 142 15.08 -5.05 6.48
C GLN A 142 14.71 -3.61 6.82
N PHE A 143 13.40 -3.28 6.87
CA PHE A 143 12.95 -1.92 7.17
C PHE A 143 13.33 -1.53 8.60
N PRO A 144 14.24 -0.54 8.78
CA PRO A 144 14.62 -0.10 10.10
C PRO A 144 13.51 0.77 10.69
N MET A 145 12.59 0.17 11.40
CA MET A 145 11.63 0.90 12.23
C MET A 145 12.41 1.68 13.30
N ILE A 146 12.80 2.91 12.97
CA ILE A 146 13.56 3.75 13.88
C ILE A 146 12.64 4.15 15.03
N SER A 147 12.98 3.71 16.24
CA SER A 147 12.24 4.00 17.47
C SER A 147 12.06 5.50 17.74
N SER A 148 12.86 6.35 17.12
CA SER A 148 12.75 7.81 17.21
C SER A 148 11.60 8.41 16.37
N ALA A 149 11.06 7.68 15.40
CA ALA A 149 9.89 8.12 14.62
C ALA A 149 8.57 7.74 15.29
N MET A 150 8.59 6.80 16.20
CA MET A 150 7.48 6.41 17.06
C MET A 150 7.78 6.97 18.45
N GLY A 151 6.99 7.93 18.91
CA GLY A 151 7.23 8.65 20.19
C GLY A 151 7.54 7.75 21.39
N PRO A 152 7.91 8.32 22.55
CA PRO A 152 8.31 7.54 23.73
C PRO A 152 7.17 6.64 24.19
N GLY A 153 7.27 5.33 23.92
CA GLY A 153 6.26 4.33 24.23
C GLY A 153 6.05 3.28 23.13
N SER A 154 6.64 3.40 21.97
CA SER A 154 6.56 2.33 20.96
C SER A 154 7.42 1.13 21.40
N ILE A 155 6.73 0.04 21.69
CA ILE A 155 7.32 -1.23 22.12
C ILE A 155 7.84 -1.98 20.88
N LEU A 156 8.86 -1.44 20.23
CA LEU A 156 9.68 -2.30 19.38
C LEU A 156 11.03 -2.44 20.07
N PRO A 157 11.53 -3.67 20.23
CA PRO A 157 12.83 -3.87 20.81
C PRO A 157 13.84 -3.03 20.03
N SER A 158 14.64 -2.25 20.72
CA SER A 158 15.75 -1.55 20.12
C SER A 158 16.59 -2.58 19.35
N THR A 159 16.43 -2.58 18.05
CA THR A 159 17.44 -2.82 17.05
C THR A 159 18.64 -3.69 17.29
N ASN A 160 18.91 -4.45 16.38
CA ASN A 160 19.83 -5.51 16.07
C ASN A 160 19.26 -6.91 16.27
N SER A 161 18.01 -7.06 16.55
CA SER A 161 17.36 -8.35 16.37
C SER A 161 17.10 -8.53 14.88
N LYS A 162 18.11 -8.93 14.11
CA LYS A 162 17.87 -9.87 13.02
C LYS A 162 16.90 -10.88 13.59
N ILE A 163 15.70 -10.97 13.06
CA ILE A 163 14.81 -12.06 13.41
C ILE A 163 15.55 -13.31 12.97
N GLN A 164 16.26 -13.95 13.89
CA GLN A 164 16.80 -15.27 13.65
C GLN A 164 15.59 -16.20 13.66
N MET A 165 15.19 -16.63 12.47
CA MET A 165 14.34 -17.80 12.35
C MET A 165 15.17 -18.99 12.87
N THR A 166 15.01 -19.32 14.14
CA THR A 166 15.50 -20.59 14.68
C THR A 166 14.56 -21.66 14.17
N HIS A 167 15.06 -22.47 13.23
CA HIS A 167 14.46 -23.76 12.93
C HIS A 167 14.60 -24.64 14.16
N THR A 168 13.49 -25.00 14.78
CA THR A 168 13.35 -26.19 15.63
C THR A 168 12.63 -27.26 14.85
#